data_28699b360e2ea5b7bc8fd9d8cb7ff367
#
_entry.id   28699b360e2ea5b7bc8fd9d8cb7ff367
#
_cell.length_a   1.000
_cell.length_b   1.000
_cell.length_c   1.000
_cell.angle_alpha   90.00
_cell.angle_beta   90.00
_cell.angle_gamma   90.00
#
_symmetry.space_group_name_H-M   'P 1'
#
loop_
_entity.id
_entity.type
_entity.pdbx_description
1 polymer ?
#
loop_
_entity_poly.entity_id
_entity_poly.type
_entity_poly.pdbx_seq_one_letter_code
_entity_poly.pdbx_strand_id
1 'polypeptide(L)'
;MKLQRKISLICSAVLVVIVLLMSGLLLLDAKQSIMDLTYQQSSDKQRSITTSFSTMANYYLEGKDSESVKYSLVKYCFSRFADSSCALLKGNETLHPLGDLDLGTYPIDCHEIQQFEDQIGGRHYLITGSNVNIETDTYTVYVVEDITQVYGNI
;
A
#
# COMPACT_ATOMS: atom_id res chain seq x y z
N MET A 1 -53.61 -20.63 23.19
CA MET A 1 -52.26 -21.25 23.23
C MET A 1 -51.63 -21.41 21.86
N LYS A 2 -52.31 -21.84 20.83
CA LYS A 2 -51.76 -21.94 19.47
C LYS A 2 -51.35 -20.56 18.90
N LEU A 3 -52.08 -19.52 19.23
CA LEU A 3 -51.78 -18.13 18.78
C LEU A 3 -50.52 -17.59 19.42
N GLN A 4 -50.31 -17.83 20.72
CA GLN A 4 -49.10 -17.40 21.43
C GLN A 4 -47.84 -18.05 20.89
N ARG A 5 -47.92 -19.36 20.56
CA ARG A 5 -46.77 -20.05 19.95
C ARG A 5 -46.44 -19.52 18.58
N LYS A 6 -47.44 -19.22 17.76
CA LYS A 6 -47.22 -18.61 16.43
C LYS A 6 -46.61 -17.24 16.53
N ILE A 7 -47.08 -16.41 17.44
CA ILE A 7 -46.54 -15.07 17.66
C ILE A 7 -45.08 -15.16 18.16
N SER A 8 -44.81 -16.03 19.12
CA SER A 8 -43.46 -16.28 19.64
C SER A 8 -42.51 -16.75 18.55
N LEU A 9 -42.96 -17.68 17.69
CA LEU A 9 -42.16 -18.16 16.57
C LEU A 9 -41.84 -17.05 15.55
N ILE A 10 -42.82 -16.23 15.22
CA ILE A 10 -42.67 -15.11 14.29
C ILE A 10 -41.69 -14.10 14.88
N CYS A 11 -41.84 -13.74 16.15
CA CYS A 11 -40.94 -12.81 16.83
C CYS A 11 -39.50 -13.34 16.88
N SER A 12 -39.33 -14.64 17.18
CA SER A 12 -37.99 -15.26 17.18
C SER A 12 -37.37 -15.26 15.79
N ALA A 13 -38.15 -15.57 14.76
CA ALA A 13 -37.67 -15.54 13.37
C ALA A 13 -37.25 -14.16 12.95
N VAL A 14 -38.01 -13.12 13.29
CA VAL A 14 -37.71 -11.72 12.99
C VAL A 14 -36.42 -11.31 13.72
N LEU A 15 -36.26 -11.66 14.98
CA LEU A 15 -35.04 -11.36 15.74
C LEU A 15 -33.81 -11.99 15.12
N VAL A 16 -33.91 -13.27 14.71
CA VAL A 16 -32.78 -13.96 14.03
C VAL A 16 -32.40 -13.25 12.73
N VAL A 17 -33.40 -12.88 11.94
CA VAL A 17 -33.15 -12.13 10.68
C VAL A 17 -32.46 -10.79 10.97
N ILE A 18 -32.91 -10.05 11.96
CA ILE A 18 -32.31 -8.76 12.34
C ILE A 18 -30.87 -8.98 12.79
N VAL A 19 -30.60 -9.96 13.62
CA VAL A 19 -29.23 -10.27 14.10
C VAL A 19 -28.32 -10.64 12.93
N LEU A 20 -28.81 -11.45 11.99
CA LEU A 20 -28.03 -11.83 10.81
C LEU A 20 -27.72 -10.62 9.92
N LEU A 21 -28.69 -9.75 9.70
CA LEU A 21 -28.49 -8.52 8.91
C LEU A 21 -27.50 -7.58 9.58
N MET A 22 -27.62 -7.37 10.89
CA MET A 22 -26.69 -6.52 11.65
C MET A 22 -25.28 -7.08 11.64
N SER A 23 -25.14 -8.40 11.80
CA SER A 23 -23.83 -9.06 11.74
C SER A 23 -23.19 -8.92 10.36
N GLY A 24 -23.97 -9.09 9.30
CA GLY A 24 -23.48 -8.88 7.92
C GLY A 24 -23.00 -7.45 7.67
N LEU A 25 -23.78 -6.47 8.13
CA LEU A 25 -23.40 -5.05 8.00
C LEU A 25 -22.13 -4.74 8.79
N LEU A 26 -22.01 -5.26 10.00
CA LEU A 26 -20.81 -5.05 10.82
C LEU A 26 -19.57 -5.67 10.18
N LEU A 27 -19.69 -6.84 9.55
CA LEU A 27 -18.56 -7.47 8.85
C LEU A 27 -18.12 -6.65 7.64
N LEU A 28 -19.05 -6.13 6.86
CA LEU A 28 -18.75 -5.27 5.71
C LEU A 28 -18.07 -3.97 6.15
N ASP A 29 -18.58 -3.37 7.22
CA ASP A 29 -18.03 -2.14 7.79
C ASP A 29 -16.61 -2.37 8.33
N ALA A 30 -16.40 -3.47 9.04
CA ALA A 30 -15.07 -3.86 9.55
C ALA A 30 -14.07 -4.07 8.42
N LYS A 31 -14.48 -4.74 7.33
CA LYS A 31 -13.63 -4.93 6.16
C LYS A 31 -13.23 -3.60 5.53
N GLN A 32 -14.19 -2.70 5.34
CA GLN A 32 -13.92 -1.39 4.77
C GLN A 32 -12.99 -0.59 5.66
N SER A 33 -13.17 -0.64 6.97
CA SER A 33 -12.30 0.03 7.94
C SER A 33 -10.87 -0.50 7.89
N ILE A 34 -10.68 -1.82 7.76
CA ILE A 34 -9.37 -2.44 7.63
C ILE A 34 -8.71 -2.01 6.31
N MET A 35 -9.45 -1.96 5.21
CA MET A 35 -8.94 -1.50 3.93
C MET A 35 -8.51 -0.04 4.00
N ASP A 36 -9.35 0.84 4.54
CA ASP A 36 -9.03 2.26 4.69
C ASP A 36 -7.77 2.47 5.55
N LEU A 37 -7.63 1.70 6.63
CA LEU A 37 -6.45 1.74 7.48
C LEU A 37 -5.20 1.25 6.73
N THR A 38 -5.32 0.20 5.94
CA THR A 38 -4.22 -0.34 5.13
C THR A 38 -3.74 0.69 4.11
N TYR A 39 -4.67 1.33 3.40
CA TYR A 39 -4.36 2.41 2.45
C TYR A 39 -3.64 3.57 3.15
N GLN A 40 -4.14 3.98 4.29
CA GLN A 40 -3.54 5.07 5.07
C GLN A 40 -2.16 4.71 5.57
N GLN A 41 -1.97 3.51 6.10
CA GLN A 41 -0.66 3.03 6.58
C GLN A 41 0.36 2.96 5.45
N SER A 42 -0.02 2.47 4.27
CA SER A 42 0.86 2.44 3.11
C SER A 42 1.20 3.84 2.62
N SER A 43 0.25 4.76 2.63
CA SER A 43 0.46 6.16 2.29
C SER A 43 1.42 6.84 3.26
N ASP A 44 1.24 6.63 4.57
CA ASP A 44 2.10 7.20 5.61
C ASP A 44 3.52 6.62 5.53
N LYS A 45 3.65 5.32 5.28
CA LYS A 45 4.94 4.66 5.08
C LYS A 45 5.65 5.23 3.85
N GLN A 46 4.94 5.40 2.75
CA GLN A 46 5.44 5.98 1.51
C GLN A 46 5.99 7.39 1.77
N ARG A 47 5.21 8.22 2.45
CA ARG A 47 5.60 9.59 2.77
C ARG A 47 6.83 9.63 3.66
N SER A 48 6.88 8.79 4.68
CA SER A 48 8.02 8.69 5.59
C SER A 48 9.29 8.28 4.85
N ILE A 49 9.22 7.25 4.03
CA ILE A 49 10.36 6.74 3.26
C ILE A 49 10.84 7.78 2.25
N THR A 50 9.93 8.39 1.49
CA THR A 50 10.31 9.38 0.47
C THR A 50 10.93 10.61 1.09
N THR A 51 10.39 11.10 2.20
CA THR A 51 10.93 12.26 2.90
C THR A 51 12.32 11.98 3.45
N SER A 52 12.49 10.87 4.16
CA SER A 52 13.78 10.49 4.75
C SER A 52 14.82 10.21 3.68
N PHE A 53 14.44 9.47 2.65
CA PHE A 53 15.31 9.13 1.53
C PHE A 53 15.78 10.39 0.78
N SER A 54 14.85 11.27 0.40
CA SER A 54 15.19 12.49 -0.36
C SER A 54 16.06 13.43 0.45
N THR A 55 15.77 13.59 1.74
CA THR A 55 16.54 14.44 2.63
C THR A 55 17.98 13.95 2.76
N MET A 56 18.13 12.64 3.04
CA MET A 56 19.46 12.03 3.18
C MET A 56 20.23 12.04 1.88
N ALA A 57 19.58 11.69 0.77
CA ALA A 57 20.21 11.64 -0.54
C ALA A 57 20.67 13.03 -1.00
N ASN A 58 19.85 14.06 -0.84
CA ASN A 58 20.23 15.42 -1.19
C ASN A 58 21.42 15.91 -0.34
N TYR A 59 21.46 15.54 0.92
CA TYR A 59 22.56 15.87 1.80
C TYR A 59 23.88 15.22 1.35
N TYR A 60 23.86 13.91 1.08
CA TYR A 60 25.06 13.16 0.70
C TYR A 60 25.53 13.44 -0.73
N LEU A 61 24.61 13.80 -1.63
CA LEU A 61 24.95 14.08 -3.02
C LEU A 61 25.47 15.50 -3.24
N GLU A 62 25.33 16.38 -2.25
CA GLU A 62 25.81 17.74 -2.34
C GLU A 62 27.33 17.77 -2.59
N GLY A 63 27.74 18.44 -3.65
CA GLY A 63 29.15 18.55 -4.03
C GLY A 63 29.75 17.35 -4.74
N LYS A 64 28.94 16.33 -5.06
CA LYS A 64 29.41 15.16 -5.81
C LYS A 64 29.15 15.36 -7.31
N ASP A 65 30.18 15.16 -8.13
CA ASP A 65 30.11 15.35 -9.58
C ASP A 65 30.09 14.05 -10.38
N SER A 66 30.58 12.94 -9.79
CA SER A 66 30.65 11.63 -10.46
C SER A 66 29.29 10.96 -10.48
N GLU A 67 28.80 10.59 -11.68
CA GLU A 67 27.55 9.86 -11.85
C GLU A 67 27.54 8.49 -11.15
N SER A 68 28.66 7.78 -11.20
CA SER A 68 28.78 6.47 -10.55
C SER A 68 28.71 6.58 -9.02
N VAL A 69 29.33 7.63 -8.46
CA VAL A 69 29.28 7.90 -7.02
C VAL A 69 27.87 8.30 -6.60
N LYS A 70 27.20 9.16 -7.38
CA LYS A 70 25.81 9.53 -7.13
C LYS A 70 24.87 8.31 -7.15
N TYR A 71 25.04 7.45 -8.15
CA TYR A 71 24.25 6.23 -8.28
C TYR A 71 24.39 5.33 -7.05
N SER A 72 25.63 5.09 -6.63
CA SER A 72 25.93 4.27 -5.45
C SER A 72 25.39 4.87 -4.17
N LEU A 73 25.50 6.19 -4.01
CA LEU A 73 25.00 6.90 -2.84
C LEU A 73 23.47 6.89 -2.77
N VAL A 74 22.80 7.04 -3.90
CA VAL A 74 21.34 6.98 -3.97
C VAL A 74 20.85 5.59 -3.55
N LYS A 75 21.46 4.53 -4.07
CA LYS A 75 21.14 3.15 -3.68
C LYS A 75 21.37 2.93 -2.18
N TYR A 76 22.49 3.40 -1.67
CA TYR A 76 22.81 3.28 -0.25
C TYR A 76 21.79 4.00 0.63
N CYS A 77 21.47 5.25 0.29
CA CYS A 77 20.51 6.04 1.06
C CYS A 77 19.14 5.39 1.06
N PHE A 78 18.70 4.85 -0.08
CA PHE A 78 17.42 4.15 -0.16
C PHE A 78 17.43 2.89 0.69
N SER A 79 18.50 2.11 0.65
CA SER A 79 18.62 0.87 1.43
C SER A 79 18.57 1.10 2.94
N ARG A 80 18.89 2.29 3.40
CA ARG A 80 18.82 2.65 4.83
C ARG A 80 17.38 2.75 5.35
N PHE A 81 16.44 3.13 4.51
CA PHE A 81 15.05 3.34 4.88
C PHE A 81 14.11 2.29 4.32
N ALA A 82 14.52 1.61 3.25
CA ALA A 82 13.72 0.59 2.59
C ALA A 82 13.75 -0.73 3.36
N ASP A 83 12.59 -1.37 3.42
CA ASP A 83 12.47 -2.76 3.86
C ASP A 83 12.20 -3.68 2.66
N SER A 84 11.80 -4.93 2.93
CA SER A 84 11.51 -5.92 1.89
C SER A 84 10.28 -5.59 1.03
N SER A 85 9.51 -4.56 1.38
CA SER A 85 8.31 -4.16 0.66
C SER A 85 8.52 -2.92 -0.21
N CYS A 86 9.74 -2.40 -0.31
CA CYS A 86 10.05 -1.15 -1.00
C CYS A 86 10.85 -1.38 -2.27
N ALA A 87 10.63 -0.53 -3.27
CA ALA A 87 11.38 -0.54 -4.52
C ALA A 87 11.71 0.88 -4.96
N LEU A 88 12.80 1.03 -5.69
CA LEU A 88 13.27 2.31 -6.23
C LEU A 88 13.55 2.17 -7.72
N LEU A 89 12.96 3.05 -8.50
CA LEU A 89 13.16 3.13 -9.94
C LEU A 89 13.59 4.54 -10.35
N LYS A 90 14.41 4.61 -11.39
CA LYS A 90 14.76 5.86 -12.07
C LYS A 90 14.37 5.69 -13.55
N GLY A 91 13.24 6.26 -13.93
CA GLY A 91 12.67 6.02 -15.25
C GLY A 91 12.32 4.54 -15.43
N ASN A 92 12.93 3.88 -16.42
CA ASN A 92 12.74 2.45 -16.66
C ASN A 92 13.79 1.58 -15.97
N GLU A 93 14.77 2.20 -15.30
CA GLU A 93 15.83 1.48 -14.61
C GLU A 93 15.42 1.19 -13.16
N THR A 94 15.56 -0.07 -12.75
CA THR A 94 15.30 -0.50 -11.38
C THR A 94 16.59 -0.44 -10.57
N LEU A 95 16.64 0.45 -9.57
CA LEU A 95 17.79 0.57 -8.68
C LEU A 95 17.70 -0.36 -7.47
N HIS A 96 16.49 -0.58 -6.98
CA HIS A 96 16.22 -1.48 -5.86
C HIS A 96 15.00 -2.32 -6.21
N PRO A 97 15.20 -3.56 -6.66
CA PRO A 97 14.09 -4.40 -7.13
C PRO A 97 13.30 -5.00 -5.97
N LEU A 98 12.04 -5.27 -6.25
CA LEU A 98 11.15 -5.97 -5.32
C LEU A 98 10.76 -7.31 -5.95
N GLY A 99 11.58 -8.33 -5.74
CA GLY A 99 11.38 -9.65 -6.30
C GLY A 99 11.28 -9.59 -7.84
N ASP A 100 10.32 -10.32 -8.40
CA ASP A 100 10.09 -10.40 -9.85
C ASP A 100 8.99 -9.44 -10.33
N LEU A 101 8.52 -8.53 -9.47
CA LEU A 101 7.45 -7.59 -9.83
C LEU A 101 7.96 -6.54 -10.81
N ASP A 102 7.22 -6.36 -11.90
CA ASP A 102 7.45 -5.29 -12.85
C ASP A 102 6.64 -4.06 -12.46
N LEU A 103 7.26 -3.18 -11.69
CA LEU A 103 6.61 -1.96 -11.20
C LEU A 103 6.49 -0.88 -12.28
N GLY A 104 7.16 -1.05 -13.42
CA GLY A 104 7.00 -0.17 -14.56
C GLY A 104 5.60 -0.18 -15.18
N THR A 105 4.79 -1.21 -14.88
CA THR A 105 3.39 -1.28 -15.31
C THR A 105 2.46 -0.35 -14.52
N TYR A 106 2.95 0.24 -13.42
CA TYR A 106 2.19 1.16 -12.57
C TYR A 106 2.82 2.56 -12.66
N PRO A 107 2.50 3.34 -13.70
CA PRO A 107 3.16 4.61 -13.93
C PRO A 107 2.79 5.64 -12.87
N ILE A 108 3.83 6.32 -12.35
CA ILE A 108 3.70 7.43 -11.42
C ILE A 108 4.15 8.69 -12.16
N ASP A 109 3.25 9.62 -12.38
CA ASP A 109 3.49 10.82 -13.19
C ASP A 109 3.46 12.12 -12.39
N CYS A 110 3.36 12.04 -11.06
CA CYS A 110 3.32 13.20 -10.18
C CYS A 110 4.05 12.94 -8.86
N HIS A 111 4.25 14.01 -8.07
CA HIS A 111 4.86 13.91 -6.74
C HIS A 111 3.86 13.50 -5.65
N GLU A 112 2.58 13.51 -5.98
CA GLU A 112 1.55 13.05 -5.07
C GLU A 112 1.54 11.52 -5.00
N ILE A 113 1.10 11.00 -3.87
CA ILE A 113 1.03 9.56 -3.64
C ILE A 113 -0.12 8.98 -4.46
N GLN A 114 0.20 7.98 -5.29
CA GLN A 114 -0.77 7.22 -6.07
C GLN A 114 -0.81 5.79 -5.55
N GLN A 115 -2.00 5.21 -5.50
CA GLN A 115 -2.21 3.86 -5.00
C GLN A 115 -2.95 3.03 -6.04
N PHE A 116 -2.47 1.81 -6.25
CA PHE A 116 -3.03 0.83 -7.18
C PHE A 116 -3.28 -0.48 -6.45
N GLU A 117 -4.40 -1.12 -6.76
CA GLU A 117 -4.64 -2.50 -6.36
C GLU A 117 -4.51 -3.40 -7.58
N ASP A 118 -3.80 -4.51 -7.42
CA ASP A 118 -3.68 -5.49 -8.51
C ASP A 118 -3.61 -6.91 -7.93
N GLN A 119 -4.00 -7.86 -8.76
CA GLN A 119 -3.92 -9.27 -8.43
C GLN A 119 -2.83 -9.92 -9.26
N ILE A 120 -1.79 -10.42 -8.61
CA ILE A 120 -0.63 -11.03 -9.25
C ILE A 120 -0.41 -12.40 -8.64
N GLY A 121 -0.44 -13.44 -9.47
CA GLY A 121 -0.21 -14.81 -9.03
C GLY A 121 -1.21 -15.29 -7.98
N GLY A 122 -2.46 -14.86 -8.04
CA GLY A 122 -3.51 -15.23 -7.10
C GLY A 122 -3.49 -14.45 -5.78
N ARG A 123 -2.57 -13.49 -5.64
CA ARG A 123 -2.48 -12.63 -4.46
C ARG A 123 -2.87 -11.20 -4.81
N HIS A 124 -3.50 -10.53 -3.85
CA HIS A 124 -3.87 -9.13 -3.97
C HIS A 124 -2.78 -8.25 -3.36
N TYR A 125 -2.36 -7.24 -4.11
CA TYR A 125 -1.34 -6.29 -3.68
C TYR A 125 -1.87 -4.86 -3.71
N LEU A 126 -1.48 -4.07 -2.71
CA LEU A 126 -1.63 -2.63 -2.72
C LEU A 126 -0.26 -2.03 -3.06
N ILE A 127 -0.21 -1.31 -4.16
CA ILE A 127 1.00 -0.69 -4.67
C ILE A 127 0.88 0.82 -4.48
N THR A 128 1.70 1.38 -3.61
CA THR A 128 1.74 2.80 -3.33
C THR A 128 3.02 3.38 -3.91
N GLY A 129 2.91 4.45 -4.68
CA GLY A 129 4.06 5.04 -5.33
C GLY A 129 3.98 6.56 -5.38
N SER A 130 5.14 7.19 -5.45
CA SER A 130 5.27 8.62 -5.68
C SER A 130 6.63 8.94 -6.26
N ASN A 131 6.72 10.07 -6.98
CA ASN A 131 7.97 10.57 -7.49
C ASN A 131 8.66 11.45 -6.44
N VAL A 132 9.99 11.37 -6.39
CA VAL A 132 10.81 12.18 -5.52
C VAL A 132 11.97 12.76 -6.33
N ASN A 133 12.26 14.04 -6.12
CA ASN A 133 13.38 14.72 -6.77
C ASN A 133 14.61 14.67 -5.86
N ILE A 134 15.72 14.19 -6.42
CA ILE A 134 17.03 14.23 -5.77
C ILE A 134 17.95 14.98 -6.71
N GLU A 135 18.33 16.20 -6.32
CA GLU A 135 19.03 17.17 -7.17
C GLU A 135 18.20 17.45 -8.44
N THR A 136 18.71 17.11 -9.62
CA THR A 136 18.05 17.34 -10.91
C THR A 136 17.32 16.10 -11.43
N ASP A 137 17.46 14.96 -10.75
CA ASP A 137 16.91 13.68 -11.19
C ASP A 137 15.61 13.35 -10.43
N THR A 138 14.69 12.70 -11.14
CA THR A 138 13.44 12.21 -10.56
C THR A 138 13.50 10.70 -10.40
N TYR A 139 13.21 10.25 -9.18
CA TYR A 139 13.13 8.82 -8.83
C TYR A 139 11.71 8.48 -8.44
N THR A 140 11.34 7.22 -8.63
CA THR A 140 10.02 6.72 -8.21
C THR A 140 10.22 5.70 -7.10
N VAL A 141 9.56 5.94 -5.97
CA VAL A 141 9.58 5.04 -4.81
C VAL A 141 8.25 4.29 -4.76
N TYR A 142 8.32 2.98 -4.58
CA TYR A 142 7.14 2.14 -4.43
C TYR A 142 7.17 1.42 -3.08
N VAL A 143 6.00 1.31 -2.45
CA VAL A 143 5.75 0.43 -1.31
C VAL A 143 4.67 -0.55 -1.75
N VAL A 144 4.95 -1.84 -1.65
CA VAL A 144 4.03 -2.90 -2.07
C VAL A 144 3.65 -3.72 -0.83
N GLU A 145 2.35 -3.84 -0.57
CA GLU A 145 1.83 -4.63 0.53
C GLU A 145 0.92 -5.73 0.03
N ASP A 146 1.07 -6.92 0.59
CA ASP A 146 0.19 -8.05 0.31
C ASP A 146 -1.08 -7.92 1.16
N ILE A 147 -2.19 -7.65 0.49
CA ILE A 147 -3.51 -7.47 1.12
C ILE A 147 -4.42 -8.67 0.89
N THR A 148 -3.85 -9.80 0.49
CA THR A 148 -4.63 -11.02 0.21
C THR A 148 -5.49 -11.44 1.40
N GLN A 149 -4.98 -11.31 2.62
CA GLN A 149 -5.71 -11.69 3.83
C GLN A 149 -6.94 -10.82 4.07
N VAL A 150 -6.92 -9.56 3.66
CA VAL A 150 -8.09 -8.68 3.79
C VAL A 150 -9.25 -9.18 2.94
N TYR A 151 -8.94 -9.73 1.76
CA TYR A 151 -9.95 -10.32 0.87
C TYR A 151 -10.31 -11.75 1.24
N GLY A 152 -9.37 -12.50 1.83
CA GLY A 152 -9.53 -13.91 2.14
C GLY A 152 -10.28 -14.24 3.45
N ASN A 153 -10.44 -13.27 4.34
CA ASN A 153 -11.05 -13.46 5.67
C ASN A 153 -12.57 -13.19 5.69
N ILE A 154 -13.22 -13.36 4.55
CA ILE A 154 -14.68 -13.13 4.45
C ILE A 154 -15.42 -14.38 4.07
#